data_5d67ab365e023137b43a589d1582111d
#
_entry.id   5d67ab365e023137b43a589d1582111d
#
_cell.length_a   1.000
_cell.length_b   1.000
_cell.length_c   1.000
_cell.angle_alpha   90.00
_cell.angle_beta   90.00
_cell.angle_gamma   90.00
#
_symmetry.space_group_name_H-M   'P 1'
#
loop_
_entity.id
_entity.type
_entity.pdbx_description
1 polymer ?
#
loop_
_entity_poly.entity_id
_entity_poly.type
_entity_poly.pdbx_seq_one_letter_code
_entity_poly.pdbx_strand_id
1 'polypeptide(L)'
;MKSRRIKRIMAERFDILFEGMSEESSLKILLSDPKDLPNPVDKYMAATRLAACSSDESLQGLIGAVDLDPEDLFNRITRRKAIEALGRRKNVQALDCLFKALEFDDEPSVINAADSITQISAPLTESQCDSLLKALKGSDPQKRSVIQAHTRLGLKSGTSFIQTLTHDENPLISGAARAFCARVEGDLDQLKPLIPQLQDLQAGRRRSAVIDLGDAGDITMLGYLIKSAVSMPLRAKSAFQLVDPDKKAEVAEKHIETMTSLLQDDPRSLSMREEWLSNKDPIEIENNLQHRDEGKQYGAALSLLQIPKPQQIEIIDGIHSRLWSDYGANYLLTSLVGLGSIHEREELVRTSLAETLPQYAKSRVAAAWACLKLDLNDQLGLLKNINTSTQWVPLKWSCSQVLKKFS
;
A
#
# COMPACT_ATOMS: atom_id res chain seq x y z
N MET A 1 -17.52 11.73 -25.87
CA MET A 1 -16.51 10.79 -26.43
C MET A 1 -15.23 10.65 -25.59
N LYS A 2 -14.66 11.71 -24.99
CA LYS A 2 -13.45 11.61 -24.12
C LYS A 2 -13.64 10.73 -22.88
N SER A 3 -14.78 10.80 -22.19
CA SER A 3 -15.07 10.01 -20.99
C SER A 3 -15.14 8.49 -21.24
N ARG A 4 -15.66 8.05 -22.40
CA ARG A 4 -15.70 6.62 -22.77
C ARG A 4 -14.32 6.05 -23.11
N ARG A 5 -13.41 6.88 -23.68
CA ARG A 5 -12.04 6.47 -24.00
C ARG A 5 -11.17 6.29 -22.75
N ILE A 6 -11.36 7.15 -21.73
CA ILE A 6 -10.67 7.04 -20.42
C ILE A 6 -11.13 5.80 -19.65
N LYS A 7 -12.45 5.52 -19.64
CA LYS A 7 -12.99 4.28 -19.02
C LYS A 7 -12.44 3.02 -19.70
N ARG A 8 -12.25 3.04 -21.02
CA ARG A 8 -11.69 1.91 -21.77
C ARG A 8 -10.22 1.65 -21.43
N ILE A 9 -9.39 2.69 -21.28
CA ILE A 9 -7.96 2.57 -20.90
C ILE A 9 -7.80 2.04 -19.46
N MET A 10 -8.71 2.35 -18.56
CA MET A 10 -8.69 1.80 -17.18
C MET A 10 -9.14 0.33 -17.12
N ALA A 11 -10.09 -0.06 -17.96
CA ALA A 11 -10.50 -1.46 -18.13
C ALA A 11 -9.33 -2.31 -18.67
N GLU A 12 -8.62 -1.82 -19.68
CA GLU A 12 -7.50 -2.53 -20.31
C GLU A 12 -6.36 -2.90 -19.33
N ARG A 13 -6.14 -2.11 -18.25
CA ARG A 13 -5.11 -2.42 -17.22
C ARG A 13 -5.48 -3.58 -16.31
N PHE A 14 -6.75 -3.70 -15.95
CA PHE A 14 -7.25 -4.85 -15.20
C PHE A 14 -7.44 -6.06 -16.12
N ASP A 15 -7.78 -5.84 -17.38
CA ASP A 15 -8.00 -6.89 -18.37
C ASP A 15 -6.74 -7.72 -18.65
N ILE A 16 -5.53 -7.12 -18.57
CA ILE A 16 -4.26 -7.88 -18.69
C ILE A 16 -4.09 -8.92 -17.58
N LEU A 17 -4.50 -8.60 -16.33
CA LEU A 17 -4.41 -9.51 -15.19
C LEU A 17 -5.56 -10.55 -15.20
N PHE A 18 -6.65 -10.24 -15.89
CA PHE A 18 -7.87 -11.03 -15.95
C PHE A 18 -8.30 -11.27 -17.39
N GLU A 19 -7.31 -11.54 -18.27
CA GLU A 19 -7.55 -11.75 -19.69
C GLU A 19 -8.59 -12.87 -19.88
N GLY A 20 -9.68 -12.57 -20.61
CA GLY A 20 -10.81 -13.49 -20.79
C GLY A 20 -11.84 -13.49 -19.65
N MET A 21 -11.67 -12.74 -18.56
CA MET A 21 -12.64 -12.62 -17.47
C MET A 21 -13.50 -11.36 -17.62
N SER A 22 -14.59 -11.43 -18.38
CA SER A 22 -15.62 -10.39 -18.42
C SER A 22 -16.37 -10.32 -17.07
N GLU A 23 -17.14 -9.26 -16.82
CA GLU A 23 -18.00 -9.16 -15.62
C GLU A 23 -18.98 -10.34 -15.53
N GLU A 24 -19.65 -10.65 -16.66
CA GLU A 24 -20.61 -11.76 -16.77
C GLU A 24 -19.96 -13.12 -16.50
N SER A 25 -18.80 -13.41 -17.15
CA SER A 25 -18.09 -14.68 -16.93
C SER A 25 -17.55 -14.78 -15.49
N SER A 26 -17.06 -13.68 -14.91
CA SER A 26 -16.61 -13.66 -13.52
C SER A 26 -17.76 -13.91 -12.55
N LEU A 27 -18.94 -13.34 -12.80
CA LEU A 27 -20.12 -13.60 -11.97
C LEU A 27 -20.54 -15.07 -12.03
N LYS A 28 -20.57 -15.65 -13.24
CA LYS A 28 -20.86 -17.07 -13.43
C LYS A 28 -19.87 -17.97 -12.67
N ILE A 29 -18.57 -17.69 -12.77
CA ILE A 29 -17.51 -18.43 -12.08
C ILE A 29 -17.68 -18.29 -10.56
N LEU A 30 -17.93 -17.07 -10.05
CA LEU A 30 -18.11 -16.80 -8.63
C LEU A 30 -19.26 -17.63 -8.02
N LEU A 31 -20.35 -17.81 -8.76
CA LEU A 31 -21.55 -18.52 -8.30
C LEU A 31 -21.48 -20.04 -8.51
N SER A 32 -20.50 -20.56 -9.28
CA SER A 32 -20.34 -22.00 -9.53
C SER A 32 -19.79 -22.73 -8.30
N ASP A 33 -20.09 -24.04 -8.18
CA ASP A 33 -19.41 -24.92 -7.23
C ASP A 33 -17.93 -25.05 -7.64
N PRO A 34 -16.96 -24.98 -6.70
CA PRO A 34 -15.55 -25.18 -7.03
C PRO A 34 -15.25 -26.50 -7.76
N LYS A 35 -16.04 -27.54 -7.50
CA LYS A 35 -15.87 -28.86 -8.13
C LYS A 35 -16.26 -28.88 -9.62
N ASP A 36 -17.10 -27.93 -10.03
CA ASP A 36 -17.57 -27.82 -11.42
C ASP A 36 -16.64 -26.94 -12.28
N LEU A 37 -15.65 -26.31 -11.67
CA LEU A 37 -14.72 -25.45 -12.36
C LEU A 37 -13.49 -26.22 -12.84
N PRO A 38 -13.02 -25.99 -14.08
CA PRO A 38 -11.77 -26.58 -14.59
C PRO A 38 -10.57 -26.21 -13.69
N ASN A 39 -10.58 -25.02 -13.11
CA ASN A 39 -9.61 -24.55 -12.14
C ASN A 39 -10.34 -23.83 -10.99
N PRO A 40 -10.43 -24.43 -9.79
CA PRO A 40 -11.12 -23.80 -8.64
C PRO A 40 -10.53 -22.47 -8.21
N VAL A 41 -9.25 -22.19 -8.56
CA VAL A 41 -8.57 -20.90 -8.33
C VAL A 41 -9.31 -19.74 -8.99
N ASP A 42 -9.95 -19.97 -10.14
CA ASP A 42 -10.66 -18.93 -10.90
C ASP A 42 -11.80 -18.31 -10.09
N LYS A 43 -12.32 -19.01 -9.07
CA LYS A 43 -13.42 -18.50 -8.25
C LYS A 43 -12.99 -17.26 -7.42
N TYR A 44 -11.83 -17.30 -6.75
CA TYR A 44 -11.36 -16.12 -6.01
C TYR A 44 -10.74 -15.07 -6.95
N MET A 45 -10.24 -15.46 -8.13
CA MET A 45 -9.84 -14.52 -9.17
C MET A 45 -11.05 -13.74 -9.69
N ALA A 46 -12.19 -14.41 -9.90
CA ALA A 46 -13.46 -13.78 -10.27
C ALA A 46 -13.92 -12.76 -9.22
N ALA A 47 -13.88 -13.10 -7.92
CA ALA A 47 -14.20 -12.17 -6.85
C ALA A 47 -13.28 -10.91 -6.89
N THR A 48 -12.00 -11.10 -7.16
CA THR A 48 -11.04 -10.01 -7.30
C THR A 48 -11.35 -9.13 -8.52
N ARG A 49 -11.70 -9.73 -9.66
CA ARG A 49 -12.10 -9.01 -10.89
C ARG A 49 -13.35 -8.17 -10.67
N LEU A 50 -14.36 -8.71 -10.00
CA LEU A 50 -15.63 -8.03 -9.73
C LEU A 50 -15.49 -6.81 -8.82
N ALA A 51 -14.38 -6.66 -8.08
CA ALA A 51 -14.09 -5.44 -7.33
C ALA A 51 -14.01 -4.17 -8.21
N ALA A 52 -13.63 -4.33 -9.50
CA ALA A 52 -13.52 -3.24 -10.47
C ALA A 52 -14.79 -3.06 -11.32
N CYS A 53 -15.79 -3.92 -11.15
CA CYS A 53 -17.06 -3.87 -11.88
C CYS A 53 -18.06 -2.96 -11.13
N SER A 54 -19.14 -2.56 -11.82
CA SER A 54 -20.07 -1.56 -11.27
C SER A 54 -21.54 -1.93 -11.36
N SER A 55 -21.88 -3.12 -11.91
CA SER A 55 -23.27 -3.55 -11.98
C SER A 55 -23.84 -3.96 -10.62
N ASP A 56 -25.15 -3.86 -10.44
CA ASP A 56 -25.81 -4.32 -9.21
C ASP A 56 -25.76 -5.85 -9.12
N GLU A 57 -25.82 -6.56 -10.23
CA GLU A 57 -25.73 -8.02 -10.28
C GLU A 57 -24.39 -8.51 -9.72
N SER A 58 -23.29 -7.88 -10.11
CA SER A 58 -21.97 -8.24 -9.60
C SER A 58 -21.79 -7.83 -8.13
N LEU A 59 -22.44 -6.76 -7.66
CA LEU A 59 -22.48 -6.40 -6.25
C LEU A 59 -23.21 -7.47 -5.44
N GLN A 60 -24.42 -7.89 -5.88
CA GLN A 60 -25.19 -8.93 -5.20
C GLN A 60 -24.47 -10.29 -5.21
N GLY A 61 -23.78 -10.61 -6.32
CA GLY A 61 -22.93 -11.80 -6.40
C GLY A 61 -21.81 -11.79 -5.36
N LEU A 62 -21.13 -10.66 -5.17
CA LEU A 62 -20.09 -10.50 -4.14
C LEU A 62 -20.70 -10.59 -2.72
N ILE A 63 -21.86 -9.96 -2.46
CA ILE A 63 -22.56 -10.06 -1.18
C ILE A 63 -22.91 -11.53 -0.87
N GLY A 64 -23.48 -12.25 -1.83
CA GLY A 64 -23.79 -13.68 -1.68
C GLY A 64 -22.55 -14.54 -1.45
N ALA A 65 -21.41 -14.17 -2.05
CA ALA A 65 -20.17 -14.92 -1.89
C ALA A 65 -19.57 -14.81 -0.46
N VAL A 66 -19.99 -13.85 0.36
CA VAL A 66 -19.62 -13.78 1.78
C VAL A 66 -20.18 -14.96 2.58
N ASP A 67 -21.26 -15.57 2.13
CA ASP A 67 -21.93 -16.70 2.81
C ASP A 67 -21.55 -18.10 2.23
N LEU A 68 -20.56 -18.18 1.35
CA LEU A 68 -20.07 -19.46 0.83
C LEU A 68 -19.59 -20.36 1.97
N ASP A 69 -19.75 -21.67 1.80
CA ASP A 69 -19.32 -22.69 2.78
C ASP A 69 -17.80 -22.58 3.07
N PRO A 70 -17.39 -22.31 4.31
CA PRO A 70 -15.98 -22.14 4.68
C PRO A 70 -15.21 -23.46 4.79
N GLU A 71 -15.87 -24.61 4.82
CA GLU A 71 -15.21 -25.92 4.89
C GLU A 71 -14.45 -26.22 3.59
N ASP A 72 -14.97 -25.78 2.45
CA ASP A 72 -14.23 -25.81 1.20
C ASP A 72 -13.17 -24.72 1.14
N LEU A 73 -11.91 -25.09 0.87
CA LEU A 73 -10.76 -24.18 0.83
C LEU A 73 -10.95 -23.03 -0.18
N PHE A 74 -11.45 -23.33 -1.38
CA PHE A 74 -11.59 -22.33 -2.44
C PHE A 74 -12.75 -21.38 -2.13
N ASN A 75 -13.84 -21.86 -1.56
CA ASN A 75 -14.93 -21.02 -1.07
C ASN A 75 -14.44 -20.11 0.07
N ARG A 76 -13.66 -20.62 1.02
CA ARG A 76 -13.11 -19.82 2.11
C ARG A 76 -12.20 -18.69 1.60
N ILE A 77 -11.32 -18.98 0.63
CA ILE A 77 -10.48 -17.95 0.00
C ILE A 77 -11.36 -16.96 -0.79
N THR A 78 -12.38 -17.45 -1.49
CA THR A 78 -13.31 -16.62 -2.25
C THR A 78 -14.09 -15.67 -1.35
N ARG A 79 -14.58 -16.12 -0.18
CA ARG A 79 -15.21 -15.26 0.85
C ARG A 79 -14.31 -14.09 1.22
N ARG A 80 -13.04 -14.37 1.56
CA ARG A 80 -12.07 -13.34 1.91
C ARG A 80 -11.89 -12.32 0.79
N LYS A 81 -11.82 -12.79 -0.46
CA LYS A 81 -11.69 -11.90 -1.64
C LYS A 81 -12.96 -11.14 -1.94
N ALA A 82 -14.14 -11.72 -1.73
CA ALA A 82 -15.42 -11.02 -1.86
C ALA A 82 -15.54 -9.89 -0.83
N ILE A 83 -15.18 -10.14 0.43
CA ILE A 83 -15.13 -9.13 1.48
C ILE A 83 -14.21 -7.95 1.09
N GLU A 84 -12.98 -8.24 0.64
CA GLU A 84 -12.05 -7.19 0.14
C GLU A 84 -12.64 -6.43 -1.06
N ALA A 85 -13.28 -7.13 -1.99
CA ALA A 85 -13.89 -6.54 -3.19
C ALA A 85 -15.02 -5.58 -2.82
N LEU A 86 -15.87 -5.94 -1.86
CA LEU A 86 -16.96 -5.10 -1.35
C LEU A 86 -16.43 -3.78 -0.73
N GLY A 87 -15.35 -3.85 0.04
CA GLY A 87 -14.67 -2.66 0.56
C GLY A 87 -14.19 -1.72 -0.54
N ARG A 88 -13.56 -2.29 -1.60
CA ARG A 88 -13.08 -1.51 -2.77
C ARG A 88 -14.22 -0.87 -3.56
N ARG A 89 -15.37 -1.52 -3.64
CA ARG A 89 -16.58 -0.99 -4.31
C ARG A 89 -17.21 0.17 -3.55
N LYS A 90 -16.97 0.28 -2.25
CA LYS A 90 -17.47 1.36 -1.37
C LYS A 90 -18.98 1.54 -1.43
N ASN A 91 -19.73 0.47 -1.62
CA ASN A 91 -21.19 0.51 -1.67
C ASN A 91 -21.79 0.18 -0.30
N VAL A 92 -22.65 1.06 0.20
CA VAL A 92 -23.26 0.92 1.54
C VAL A 92 -24.14 -0.31 1.69
N GLN A 93 -24.70 -0.85 0.59
CA GLN A 93 -25.47 -2.09 0.60
C GLN A 93 -24.68 -3.30 1.08
N ALA A 94 -23.33 -3.23 1.06
CA ALA A 94 -22.48 -4.31 1.54
C ALA A 94 -22.31 -4.32 3.07
N LEU A 95 -22.76 -3.28 3.79
CA LEU A 95 -22.47 -3.16 5.23
C LEU A 95 -23.03 -4.32 6.04
N ASP A 96 -24.28 -4.75 5.78
CA ASP A 96 -24.91 -5.82 6.57
C ASP A 96 -24.14 -7.15 6.48
N CYS A 97 -23.71 -7.55 5.29
CA CYS A 97 -22.91 -8.76 5.13
C CYS A 97 -21.49 -8.62 5.69
N LEU A 98 -20.91 -7.41 5.68
CA LEU A 98 -19.60 -7.15 6.29
C LEU A 98 -19.67 -7.18 7.81
N PHE A 99 -20.76 -6.64 8.44
CA PHE A 99 -20.98 -6.77 9.87
C PHE A 99 -21.22 -8.21 10.29
N LYS A 100 -21.95 -9.01 9.48
CA LYS A 100 -22.07 -10.45 9.70
C LYS A 100 -20.69 -11.13 9.64
N ALA A 101 -19.82 -10.73 8.72
CA ALA A 101 -18.48 -11.30 8.60
C ALA A 101 -17.56 -11.00 9.78
N LEU A 102 -17.84 -9.99 10.62
CA LEU A 102 -17.13 -9.75 11.88
C LEU A 102 -17.36 -10.87 12.93
N GLU A 103 -18.40 -11.67 12.76
CA GLU A 103 -18.78 -12.77 13.67
C GLU A 103 -18.24 -14.13 13.20
N PHE A 104 -17.48 -14.18 12.11
CA PHE A 104 -16.92 -15.43 11.60
C PHE A 104 -15.74 -15.92 12.45
N ASP A 105 -15.59 -17.24 12.57
CA ASP A 105 -14.43 -17.86 13.21
C ASP A 105 -13.14 -17.73 12.39
N ASP A 106 -13.26 -17.31 11.13
CA ASP A 106 -12.15 -17.11 10.21
C ASP A 106 -11.50 -15.73 10.40
N GLU A 107 -10.43 -15.66 11.19
CA GLU A 107 -9.71 -14.42 11.52
C GLU A 107 -9.42 -13.52 10.28
N PRO A 108 -8.89 -14.05 9.14
CA PRO A 108 -8.67 -13.20 7.97
C PRO A 108 -9.93 -12.57 7.39
N SER A 109 -11.09 -13.25 7.49
CA SER A 109 -12.37 -12.67 7.08
C SER A 109 -12.79 -11.51 7.98
N VAL A 110 -12.61 -11.63 9.29
CA VAL A 110 -12.92 -10.56 10.27
C VAL A 110 -12.01 -9.35 10.03
N ILE A 111 -10.72 -9.56 9.84
CA ILE A 111 -9.74 -8.49 9.53
C ILE A 111 -10.15 -7.76 8.25
N ASN A 112 -10.45 -8.51 7.17
CA ASN A 112 -10.87 -7.94 5.90
C ASN A 112 -12.21 -7.20 6.02
N ALA A 113 -13.15 -7.68 6.85
CA ALA A 113 -14.43 -7.03 7.08
C ALA A 113 -14.26 -5.68 7.78
N ALA A 114 -13.44 -5.61 8.85
CA ALA A 114 -13.14 -4.37 9.55
C ALA A 114 -12.49 -3.33 8.62
N ASP A 115 -11.52 -3.75 7.77
CA ASP A 115 -10.90 -2.85 6.78
C ASP A 115 -11.91 -2.41 5.69
N SER A 116 -12.77 -3.31 5.22
CA SER A 116 -13.79 -3.02 4.19
C SER A 116 -14.87 -2.07 4.69
N ILE A 117 -15.34 -2.20 5.94
CA ILE A 117 -16.24 -1.25 6.59
C ILE A 117 -15.58 0.13 6.64
N THR A 118 -14.28 0.17 6.99
CA THR A 118 -13.50 1.42 7.00
C THR A 118 -13.38 2.05 5.61
N GLN A 119 -13.22 1.25 4.55
CA GLN A 119 -13.12 1.75 3.17
C GLN A 119 -14.46 2.31 2.66
N ILE A 120 -15.58 1.73 3.06
CA ILE A 120 -16.93 2.25 2.75
C ILE A 120 -17.14 3.58 3.45
N SER A 121 -16.70 3.72 4.71
CA SER A 121 -16.68 4.97 5.47
C SER A 121 -18.07 5.65 5.57
N ALA A 122 -19.12 4.87 5.70
CA ALA A 122 -20.47 5.37 5.95
C ALA A 122 -20.72 5.59 7.44
N PRO A 123 -21.66 6.47 7.82
CA PRO A 123 -22.11 6.57 9.21
C PRO A 123 -22.65 5.23 9.71
N LEU A 124 -22.25 4.83 10.92
CA LEU A 124 -22.63 3.57 11.53
C LEU A 124 -23.74 3.79 12.56
N THR A 125 -24.63 2.81 12.68
CA THR A 125 -25.63 2.74 13.76
C THR A 125 -24.97 2.30 15.07
N GLU A 126 -25.63 2.52 16.20
CA GLU A 126 -25.14 2.07 17.51
C GLU A 126 -24.90 0.55 17.55
N SER A 127 -25.85 -0.23 17.03
CA SER A 127 -25.69 -1.71 16.93
C SER A 127 -24.49 -2.12 16.09
N GLN A 128 -24.17 -1.40 15.01
CA GLN A 128 -23.00 -1.64 14.18
C GLN A 128 -21.69 -1.30 14.92
N CYS A 129 -21.68 -0.23 15.69
CA CYS A 129 -20.56 0.10 16.58
C CYS A 129 -20.35 -0.98 17.65
N ASP A 130 -21.43 -1.52 18.24
CA ASP A 130 -21.34 -2.61 19.21
C ASP A 130 -20.78 -3.91 18.59
N SER A 131 -21.12 -4.19 17.33
CA SER A 131 -20.56 -5.36 16.61
C SER A 131 -19.05 -5.22 16.42
N LEU A 132 -18.55 -4.03 16.06
CA LEU A 132 -17.11 -3.76 16.00
C LEU A 132 -16.45 -3.94 17.37
N LEU A 133 -17.07 -3.44 18.46
CA LEU A 133 -16.55 -3.61 19.82
C LEU A 133 -16.43 -5.08 20.23
N LYS A 134 -17.41 -5.91 19.87
CA LYS A 134 -17.35 -7.37 20.14
C LYS A 134 -16.16 -8.00 19.44
N ALA A 135 -15.84 -7.57 18.21
CA ALA A 135 -14.71 -8.09 17.43
C ALA A 135 -13.33 -7.74 18.03
N LEU A 136 -13.22 -6.79 18.98
CA LEU A 136 -11.99 -6.51 19.75
C LEU A 136 -11.53 -7.68 20.63
N LYS A 137 -12.41 -8.66 20.91
CA LYS A 137 -12.09 -9.83 21.76
C LYS A 137 -11.33 -10.94 21.02
N GLY A 138 -11.06 -10.78 19.72
CA GLY A 138 -10.35 -11.77 18.91
C GLY A 138 -8.84 -11.81 19.15
N SER A 139 -8.14 -12.48 18.25
CA SER A 139 -6.67 -12.55 18.24
C SER A 139 -6.00 -11.17 18.13
N ASP A 140 -4.71 -11.09 18.37
CA ASP A 140 -3.96 -9.83 18.28
C ASP A 140 -4.04 -9.16 16.89
N PRO A 141 -3.89 -9.87 15.76
CA PRO A 141 -4.09 -9.26 14.44
C PRO A 141 -5.50 -8.71 14.23
N GLN A 142 -6.53 -9.46 14.66
CA GLN A 142 -7.92 -9.03 14.61
C GLN A 142 -8.16 -7.81 15.48
N LYS A 143 -7.74 -7.85 16.75
CA LYS A 143 -7.84 -6.75 17.71
C LYS A 143 -7.22 -5.46 17.13
N ARG A 144 -5.99 -5.56 16.59
CA ARG A 144 -5.32 -4.44 15.94
C ARG A 144 -6.14 -3.86 14.78
N SER A 145 -6.63 -4.71 13.87
CA SER A 145 -7.43 -4.27 12.72
C SER A 145 -8.70 -3.53 13.14
N VAL A 146 -9.38 -4.03 14.18
CA VAL A 146 -10.59 -3.41 14.71
C VAL A 146 -10.30 -2.07 15.40
N ILE A 147 -9.18 -1.95 16.16
CA ILE A 147 -8.74 -0.65 16.70
C ILE A 147 -8.47 0.34 15.57
N GLN A 148 -7.81 -0.08 14.50
CA GLN A 148 -7.56 0.77 13.33
C GLN A 148 -8.88 1.20 12.66
N ALA A 149 -9.89 0.32 12.60
CA ALA A 149 -11.21 0.68 12.10
C ALA A 149 -11.88 1.77 12.96
N HIS A 150 -11.87 1.63 14.29
CA HIS A 150 -12.36 2.66 15.21
C HIS A 150 -11.64 3.99 15.01
N THR A 151 -10.30 3.94 14.88
CA THR A 151 -9.47 5.13 14.67
C THR A 151 -9.85 5.85 13.39
N ARG A 152 -9.90 5.14 12.26
CA ARG A 152 -10.15 5.71 10.93
C ARG A 152 -11.57 6.22 10.76
N LEU A 153 -12.54 5.57 11.41
CA LEU A 153 -13.94 5.98 11.41
C LEU A 153 -14.26 7.04 12.48
N GLY A 154 -13.33 7.35 13.39
CA GLY A 154 -13.52 8.33 14.46
C GLY A 154 -14.57 7.89 15.49
N LEU A 155 -14.72 6.59 15.75
CA LEU A 155 -15.73 6.06 16.62
C LEU A 155 -15.35 6.23 18.10
N LYS A 156 -16.20 6.86 18.89
CA LYS A 156 -16.00 7.01 20.34
C LYS A 156 -16.47 5.83 21.15
N SER A 157 -17.23 4.91 20.53
CA SER A 157 -17.61 3.65 21.19
C SER A 157 -16.37 2.84 21.53
N GLY A 158 -16.30 2.28 22.74
CA GLY A 158 -15.16 1.48 23.20
C GLY A 158 -13.93 2.26 23.63
N THR A 159 -13.97 3.60 23.67
CA THR A 159 -12.85 4.46 24.09
C THR A 159 -12.18 3.97 25.38
N SER A 160 -12.95 3.77 26.47
CA SER A 160 -12.37 3.33 27.75
C SER A 160 -11.67 1.97 27.68
N PHE A 161 -12.14 1.05 26.84
CA PHE A 161 -11.46 -0.23 26.63
C PHE A 161 -10.19 -0.06 25.79
N ILE A 162 -10.27 0.67 24.66
CA ILE A 162 -9.09 0.89 23.80
C ILE A 162 -8.00 1.67 24.53
N GLN A 163 -8.33 2.61 25.39
CA GLN A 163 -7.38 3.32 26.26
C GLN A 163 -6.55 2.36 27.13
N THR A 164 -7.16 1.32 27.69
CA THR A 164 -6.40 0.35 28.48
C THR A 164 -5.34 -0.38 27.67
N LEU A 165 -5.57 -0.54 26.37
CA LEU A 165 -4.64 -1.20 25.44
C LEU A 165 -3.43 -0.35 25.06
N THR A 166 -3.36 0.92 25.45
CA THR A 166 -2.15 1.74 25.28
C THR A 166 -0.94 1.21 26.05
N HIS A 167 -1.19 0.33 27.04
CA HIS A 167 -0.19 -0.35 27.86
C HIS A 167 -0.07 -1.85 27.54
N ASP A 168 -0.68 -2.32 26.45
CA ASP A 168 -0.59 -3.72 26.02
C ASP A 168 0.87 -4.10 25.77
N GLU A 169 1.27 -5.31 26.20
CA GLU A 169 2.64 -5.83 26.02
C GLU A 169 3.01 -6.00 24.55
N ASN A 170 2.00 -6.24 23.68
CA ASN A 170 2.21 -6.28 22.24
C ASN A 170 2.30 -4.86 21.66
N PRO A 171 3.50 -4.42 21.18
CA PRO A 171 3.69 -3.07 20.68
C PRO A 171 2.84 -2.76 19.44
N LEU A 172 2.33 -3.78 18.75
CA LEU A 172 1.44 -3.59 17.59
C LEU A 172 0.02 -3.18 18.05
N ILE A 173 -0.42 -3.67 19.20
CA ILE A 173 -1.71 -3.33 19.80
C ILE A 173 -1.61 -1.98 20.50
N SER A 174 -0.61 -1.81 21.37
CA SER A 174 -0.44 -0.54 22.09
C SER A 174 -0.20 0.62 21.12
N GLY A 175 0.50 0.40 19.99
CA GLY A 175 0.69 1.40 18.93
C GLY A 175 -0.63 1.84 18.30
N ALA A 176 -1.47 0.90 17.89
CA ALA A 176 -2.79 1.20 17.32
C ALA A 176 -3.71 1.91 18.33
N ALA A 177 -3.70 1.49 19.60
CA ALA A 177 -4.47 2.12 20.67
C ALA A 177 -4.02 3.56 20.95
N ARG A 178 -2.71 3.84 20.90
CA ARG A 178 -2.16 5.19 21.01
C ARG A 178 -2.58 6.08 19.85
N ALA A 179 -2.56 5.56 18.62
CA ALA A 179 -3.05 6.28 17.45
C ALA A 179 -4.54 6.61 17.57
N PHE A 180 -5.34 5.68 18.13
CA PHE A 180 -6.75 5.92 18.45
C PHE A 180 -6.92 7.08 19.43
N CYS A 181 -6.23 7.06 20.58
CA CYS A 181 -6.32 8.12 21.58
C CYS A 181 -5.92 9.48 21.02
N ALA A 182 -4.86 9.52 20.19
CA ALA A 182 -4.44 10.75 19.54
C ALA A 182 -5.51 11.31 18.59
N ARG A 183 -6.10 10.44 17.74
CA ARG A 183 -7.06 10.87 16.73
C ARG A 183 -8.44 11.16 17.28
N VAL A 184 -8.96 10.30 18.15
CA VAL A 184 -10.36 10.34 18.59
C VAL A 184 -10.53 11.20 19.82
N GLU A 185 -9.53 11.27 20.70
CA GLU A 185 -9.59 12.02 21.95
C GLU A 185 -8.71 13.27 21.96
N GLY A 186 -7.82 13.42 20.96
CA GLY A 186 -6.91 14.56 20.85
C GLY A 186 -5.71 14.48 21.80
N ASP A 187 -5.43 13.30 22.40
CA ASP A 187 -4.27 13.09 23.26
C ASP A 187 -3.01 12.83 22.44
N LEU A 188 -2.41 13.91 21.93
CA LEU A 188 -1.23 13.84 21.07
C LEU A 188 0.03 13.34 21.81
N ASP A 189 0.06 13.34 23.13
CA ASP A 189 1.19 12.80 23.89
C ASP A 189 1.35 11.30 23.68
N GLN A 190 0.28 10.60 23.33
CA GLN A 190 0.30 9.19 22.96
C GLN A 190 1.15 8.87 21.72
N LEU A 191 1.47 9.86 20.89
CA LEU A 191 2.31 9.65 19.70
C LEU A 191 3.81 9.58 20.01
N LYS A 192 4.26 10.19 21.11
CA LYS A 192 5.68 10.22 21.48
C LYS A 192 6.31 8.81 21.57
N PRO A 193 5.66 7.79 22.18
CA PRO A 193 6.21 6.44 22.24
C PRO A 193 6.30 5.72 20.87
N LEU A 194 5.59 6.19 19.83
CA LEU A 194 5.66 5.61 18.49
C LEU A 194 6.90 6.06 17.71
N ILE A 195 7.45 7.23 18.03
CA ILE A 195 8.62 7.80 17.33
C ILE A 195 9.84 6.85 17.39
N PRO A 196 10.28 6.35 18.56
CA PRO A 196 11.39 5.39 18.61
C PRO A 196 11.10 4.07 17.87
N GLN A 197 9.83 3.64 17.76
CA GLN A 197 9.46 2.42 17.03
C GLN A 197 9.74 2.54 15.52
N LEU A 198 9.81 3.75 14.96
CA LEU A 198 10.22 3.97 13.57
C LEU A 198 11.66 3.51 13.28
N GLN A 199 12.46 3.32 14.34
CA GLN A 199 13.84 2.86 14.31
C GLN A 199 14.02 1.44 14.92
N ASP A 200 12.93 0.70 15.16
CA ASP A 200 13.02 -0.66 15.72
C ASP A 200 13.75 -1.60 14.75
N LEU A 201 14.54 -2.53 15.28
CA LEU A 201 15.26 -3.53 14.46
C LEU A 201 14.30 -4.47 13.73
N GLN A 202 13.11 -4.70 14.28
CA GLN A 202 12.09 -5.52 13.66
C GLN A 202 11.30 -4.71 12.61
N ALA A 203 11.44 -5.06 11.34
CA ALA A 203 10.73 -4.38 10.23
C ALA A 203 9.21 -4.29 10.43
N GLY A 204 8.60 -5.33 11.02
CA GLY A 204 7.16 -5.34 11.33
C GLY A 204 6.74 -4.22 12.27
N ARG A 205 7.53 -3.93 13.31
CA ARG A 205 7.27 -2.84 14.25
C ARG A 205 7.42 -1.47 13.59
N ARG A 206 8.47 -1.27 12.79
CA ARG A 206 8.64 -0.02 12.02
C ARG A 206 7.46 0.25 11.09
N ARG A 207 7.03 -0.78 10.33
CA ARG A 207 5.88 -0.69 9.42
C ARG A 207 4.60 -0.34 10.18
N SER A 208 4.38 -0.97 11.34
CA SER A 208 3.22 -0.68 12.19
C SER A 208 3.24 0.75 12.72
N ALA A 209 4.38 1.24 13.23
CA ALA A 209 4.51 2.61 13.69
C ALA A 209 4.22 3.64 12.57
N VAL A 210 4.67 3.38 11.33
CA VAL A 210 4.35 4.23 10.16
C VAL A 210 2.85 4.27 9.90
N ILE A 211 2.15 3.13 9.99
CA ILE A 211 0.70 3.05 9.81
C ILE A 211 -0.01 3.79 10.93
N ASP A 212 0.37 3.55 12.19
CA ASP A 212 -0.27 4.11 13.37
C ASP A 212 -0.15 5.64 13.40
N LEU A 213 1.03 6.19 13.05
CA LEU A 213 1.21 7.64 12.91
C LEU A 213 0.37 8.23 11.77
N GLY A 214 0.23 7.52 10.65
CA GLY A 214 -0.69 7.92 9.57
C GLY A 214 -2.16 7.90 10.00
N ASP A 215 -2.57 6.86 10.73
CA ASP A 215 -3.94 6.72 11.23
C ASP A 215 -4.28 7.75 12.32
N ALA A 216 -3.29 8.16 13.13
CA ALA A 216 -3.46 9.22 14.13
C ALA A 216 -3.83 10.58 13.50
N GLY A 217 -3.37 10.86 12.28
CA GLY A 217 -3.77 12.05 11.52
C GLY A 217 -3.09 13.35 11.94
N ASP A 218 -2.07 13.32 12.81
CA ASP A 218 -1.35 14.51 13.23
C ASP A 218 -0.19 14.84 12.26
N ILE A 219 -0.31 15.97 11.58
CA ILE A 219 0.66 16.46 10.58
C ILE A 219 2.06 16.68 11.17
N THR A 220 2.21 16.91 12.47
CA THR A 220 3.51 17.12 13.12
C THR A 220 4.39 15.87 13.06
N MET A 221 3.79 14.69 12.87
CA MET A 221 4.48 13.41 12.74
C MET A 221 5.06 13.16 11.34
N LEU A 222 4.71 13.98 10.34
CA LEU A 222 5.16 13.81 8.96
C LEU A 222 6.69 13.72 8.85
N GLY A 223 7.43 14.62 9.51
CA GLY A 223 8.88 14.67 9.45
C GLY A 223 9.58 13.42 10.00
N TYR A 224 8.99 12.76 10.98
CA TYR A 224 9.50 11.50 11.53
C TYR A 224 9.16 10.32 10.61
N LEU A 225 7.92 10.27 10.15
CA LEU A 225 7.39 9.19 9.32
C LEU A 225 8.17 9.04 8.01
N ILE A 226 8.45 10.15 7.30
CA ILE A 226 9.13 10.09 6.00
C ILE A 226 10.58 9.61 6.09
N LYS A 227 11.22 9.76 7.26
CA LYS A 227 12.62 9.35 7.49
C LYS A 227 12.77 7.90 7.96
N SER A 228 11.67 7.17 8.18
CA SER A 228 11.74 5.77 8.61
C SER A 228 12.25 4.87 7.49
N ALA A 229 13.12 3.91 7.83
CA ALA A 229 13.61 2.88 6.91
C ALA A 229 12.54 1.79 6.65
N VAL A 230 11.43 2.22 6.06
CA VAL A 230 10.27 1.41 5.64
C VAL A 230 9.97 1.73 4.17
N SER A 231 9.43 0.78 3.42
CA SER A 231 9.20 0.95 1.97
C SER A 231 8.46 2.24 1.62
N MET A 232 8.89 2.91 0.56
CA MET A 232 8.32 4.19 0.10
C MET A 232 6.78 4.14 -0.08
N PRO A 233 6.17 3.09 -0.66
CA PRO A 233 4.71 3.05 -0.81
C PRO A 233 3.95 3.09 0.51
N LEU A 234 4.49 2.45 1.57
CA LEU A 234 3.86 2.46 2.89
C LEU A 234 3.99 3.84 3.55
N ARG A 235 5.19 4.43 3.52
CA ARG A 235 5.41 5.81 3.99
C ARG A 235 4.53 6.81 3.23
N ALA A 236 4.45 6.68 1.90
CA ALA A 236 3.64 7.56 1.07
C ALA A 236 2.14 7.44 1.41
N LYS A 237 1.62 6.22 1.61
CA LYS A 237 0.22 6.02 2.03
C LYS A 237 -0.08 6.79 3.32
N SER A 238 0.74 6.63 4.34
CA SER A 238 0.56 7.31 5.63
C SER A 238 0.81 8.83 5.54
N ALA A 239 1.82 9.27 4.78
CA ALA A 239 2.11 10.68 4.59
C ALA A 239 0.97 11.42 3.85
N PHE A 240 0.40 10.82 2.79
CA PHE A 240 -0.75 11.41 2.11
C PHE A 240 -2.00 11.48 3.00
N GLN A 241 -2.19 10.56 3.95
CA GLN A 241 -3.26 10.68 4.95
C GLN A 241 -3.09 11.92 5.84
N LEU A 242 -1.82 12.34 6.10
CA LEU A 242 -1.53 13.52 6.92
C LEU A 242 -1.63 14.84 6.13
N VAL A 243 -1.16 14.87 4.88
CA VAL A 243 -1.09 16.13 4.08
C VAL A 243 -2.34 16.38 3.25
N ASP A 244 -3.14 15.36 2.97
CA ASP A 244 -4.35 15.41 2.15
C ASP A 244 -5.46 14.52 2.75
N PRO A 245 -5.93 14.83 3.98
CA PRO A 245 -6.93 14.01 4.68
C PRO A 245 -8.25 13.90 3.91
N ASP A 246 -8.59 14.93 3.14
CA ASP A 246 -9.79 14.97 2.31
C ASP A 246 -9.66 14.26 0.97
N LYS A 247 -8.47 13.71 0.66
CA LYS A 247 -8.15 12.99 -0.58
C LYS A 247 -8.43 13.79 -1.85
N LYS A 248 -8.16 15.09 -1.82
CA LYS A 248 -8.32 16.02 -2.95
C LYS A 248 -7.12 16.01 -3.91
N ALA A 249 -6.10 15.22 -3.61
CA ALA A 249 -4.79 15.20 -4.29
C ALA A 249 -4.09 16.57 -4.27
N GLU A 250 -4.34 17.36 -3.24
CA GLU A 250 -3.75 18.66 -2.99
C GLU A 250 -2.77 18.57 -1.82
N VAL A 251 -1.57 19.07 -2.03
CA VAL A 251 -0.53 19.16 -1.00
C VAL A 251 -0.20 20.63 -0.79
N ALA A 252 -0.37 21.13 0.43
CA ALA A 252 -0.04 22.50 0.76
C ALA A 252 1.43 22.80 0.46
N GLU A 253 1.72 24.02 -0.01
CA GLU A 253 3.06 24.44 -0.50
C GLU A 253 4.19 24.11 0.50
N LYS A 254 3.96 24.37 1.80
CA LYS A 254 4.92 24.06 2.88
C LYS A 254 5.30 22.57 3.01
N HIS A 255 4.54 21.65 2.40
CA HIS A 255 4.81 20.20 2.45
C HIS A 255 5.33 19.63 1.13
N ILE A 256 5.40 20.43 0.05
CA ILE A 256 5.84 19.96 -1.28
C ILE A 256 7.25 19.40 -1.23
N GLU A 257 8.18 20.09 -0.58
CA GLU A 257 9.58 19.63 -0.46
C GLU A 257 9.67 18.31 0.31
N THR A 258 8.95 18.22 1.43
CA THR A 258 8.89 17.02 2.27
C THR A 258 8.35 15.82 1.50
N MET A 259 7.25 16.00 0.77
CA MET A 259 6.66 14.94 -0.06
C MET A 259 7.53 14.59 -1.27
N THR A 260 8.24 15.56 -1.82
CA THR A 260 9.24 15.33 -2.89
C THR A 260 10.37 14.44 -2.37
N SER A 261 10.95 14.75 -1.22
CA SER A 261 12.00 13.94 -0.58
C SER A 261 11.53 12.50 -0.32
N LEU A 262 10.31 12.34 0.21
CA LEU A 262 9.71 11.03 0.43
C LEU A 262 9.63 10.20 -0.86
N LEU A 263 9.14 10.79 -1.96
CA LEU A 263 8.86 10.05 -3.21
C LEU A 263 10.09 9.87 -4.10
N GLN A 264 11.15 10.64 -3.88
CA GLN A 264 12.47 10.36 -4.46
C GLN A 264 13.13 9.13 -3.82
N ASP A 265 12.71 8.79 -2.60
CA ASP A 265 13.15 7.61 -1.85
C ASP A 265 14.69 7.48 -1.76
N ASP A 266 15.35 8.60 -1.53
CA ASP A 266 16.81 8.64 -1.40
C ASP A 266 17.23 8.09 -0.03
N PRO A 267 18.00 6.99 0.04
CA PRO A 267 18.43 6.42 1.33
C PRO A 267 19.26 7.40 2.18
N ARG A 268 19.89 8.41 1.57
CA ARG A 268 20.64 9.47 2.29
C ARG A 268 19.73 10.38 3.13
N SER A 269 18.43 10.41 2.83
CA SER A 269 17.42 11.18 3.58
C SER A 269 16.80 10.42 4.75
N LEU A 270 17.07 9.12 4.87
CA LEU A 270 16.49 8.26 5.89
C LEU A 270 17.31 8.29 7.18
N SER A 271 16.63 8.08 8.31
CA SER A 271 17.29 7.84 9.59
C SER A 271 17.77 6.39 9.62
N MET A 272 19.07 6.19 9.43
CA MET A 272 19.68 4.86 9.36
C MET A 272 20.28 4.47 10.71
N ARG A 273 20.17 3.19 11.05
CA ARG A 273 20.90 2.58 12.17
C ARG A 273 22.18 1.93 11.68
N GLU A 274 23.19 1.83 12.57
CA GLU A 274 24.46 1.16 12.22
C GLU A 274 24.27 -0.29 11.83
N GLU A 275 23.35 -1.00 12.47
CA GLU A 275 23.05 -2.41 12.22
C GLU A 275 22.45 -2.69 10.83
N TRP A 276 22.01 -1.66 10.12
CA TRP A 276 21.49 -1.75 8.75
C TRP A 276 22.52 -1.42 7.69
N LEU A 277 23.61 -0.74 8.06
CA LEU A 277 24.64 -0.35 7.12
C LEU A 277 25.40 -1.59 6.63
N SER A 278 25.68 -1.64 5.33
CA SER A 278 26.55 -2.65 4.74
C SER A 278 27.99 -2.12 4.68
N ASN A 279 28.96 -3.02 4.85
CA ASN A 279 30.33 -2.71 4.46
C ASN A 279 30.38 -2.41 2.95
N LYS A 280 31.48 -1.77 2.49
CA LYS A 280 31.68 -1.48 1.06
C LYS A 280 32.11 -2.72 0.26
N ASP A 281 31.85 -3.94 0.76
CA ASP A 281 32.05 -5.19 0.05
C ASP A 281 30.92 -5.41 -0.97
N PRO A 282 31.22 -5.55 -2.26
CA PRO A 282 30.23 -5.76 -3.31
C PRO A 282 29.29 -6.95 -3.05
N ILE A 283 29.80 -8.07 -2.52
CA ILE A 283 28.99 -9.26 -2.24
C ILE A 283 27.98 -8.99 -1.12
N GLU A 284 28.40 -8.31 -0.05
CA GLU A 284 27.50 -7.95 1.05
C GLU A 284 26.45 -6.95 0.59
N ILE A 285 26.83 -5.93 -0.20
CA ILE A 285 25.89 -4.95 -0.77
C ILE A 285 24.84 -5.68 -1.60
N GLU A 286 25.27 -6.57 -2.52
CA GLU A 286 24.36 -7.30 -3.39
C GLU A 286 23.37 -8.17 -2.61
N ASN A 287 23.82 -8.90 -1.59
CA ASN A 287 22.97 -9.72 -0.73
C ASN A 287 21.97 -8.89 0.06
N ASN A 288 22.40 -7.76 0.63
CA ASN A 288 21.54 -6.90 1.43
C ASN A 288 20.55 -6.09 0.59
N LEU A 289 20.85 -5.76 -0.67
CA LEU A 289 19.89 -5.18 -1.61
C LEU A 289 18.67 -6.09 -1.85
N GLN A 290 18.85 -7.40 -1.73
CA GLN A 290 17.80 -8.40 -1.89
C GLN A 290 17.17 -8.85 -0.54
N HIS A 291 17.56 -8.23 0.58
CA HIS A 291 17.10 -8.62 1.89
C HIS A 291 15.61 -8.23 2.10
N ARG A 292 14.89 -9.01 2.91
CA ARG A 292 13.46 -8.75 3.20
C ARG A 292 13.21 -7.58 4.17
N ASP A 293 14.23 -7.17 4.91
CA ASP A 293 14.19 -6.01 5.80
C ASP A 293 14.60 -4.76 5.03
N GLU A 294 13.69 -3.79 4.92
CA GLU A 294 13.93 -2.54 4.20
C GLU A 294 15.09 -1.72 4.82
N GLY A 295 15.32 -1.82 6.14
CA GLY A 295 16.46 -1.16 6.77
C GLY A 295 17.78 -1.61 6.15
N LYS A 296 17.97 -2.94 5.98
CA LYS A 296 19.13 -3.51 5.31
C LYS A 296 19.19 -3.17 3.82
N GLN A 297 18.04 -3.18 3.12
CA GLN A 297 17.98 -2.77 1.71
C GLN A 297 18.46 -1.33 1.54
N TYR A 298 17.96 -0.39 2.35
CA TYR A 298 18.38 1.01 2.29
C TYR A 298 19.82 1.20 2.72
N GLY A 299 20.31 0.43 3.70
CA GLY A 299 21.71 0.44 4.10
C GLY A 299 22.64 0.01 2.96
N ALA A 300 22.29 -1.06 2.26
CA ALA A 300 23.03 -1.52 1.09
C ALA A 300 22.93 -0.53 -0.09
N ALA A 301 21.75 0.05 -0.32
CA ALA A 301 21.57 1.11 -1.32
C ALA A 301 22.46 2.33 -1.03
N LEU A 302 22.56 2.74 0.24
CA LEU A 302 23.46 3.82 0.67
C LEU A 302 24.92 3.46 0.40
N SER A 303 25.34 2.24 0.73
CA SER A 303 26.71 1.77 0.49
C SER A 303 27.03 1.66 -1.01
N LEU A 304 26.09 1.18 -1.83
CA LEU A 304 26.22 1.14 -3.29
C LEU A 304 26.50 2.52 -3.87
N LEU A 305 25.77 3.53 -3.42
CA LEU A 305 25.94 4.92 -3.90
C LEU A 305 27.29 5.55 -3.50
N GLN A 306 28.06 4.89 -2.63
CA GLN A 306 29.38 5.36 -2.16
C GLN A 306 30.57 4.63 -2.80
N ILE A 307 30.37 3.51 -3.47
CA ILE A 307 31.43 2.80 -4.19
C ILE A 307 31.63 3.34 -5.61
N PRO A 308 32.74 3.04 -6.29
CA PRO A 308 33.00 3.51 -7.67
C PRO A 308 31.91 3.12 -8.66
N LYS A 309 31.57 4.00 -9.58
CA LYS A 309 30.51 3.80 -10.58
C LYS A 309 30.61 2.47 -11.37
N PRO A 310 31.79 2.03 -11.84
CA PRO A 310 31.88 0.73 -12.50
C PRO A 310 31.40 -0.45 -11.65
N GLN A 311 31.69 -0.44 -10.34
CA GLN A 311 31.23 -1.48 -9.42
C GLN A 311 29.71 -1.36 -9.14
N GLN A 312 29.18 -0.12 -9.09
CA GLN A 312 27.72 0.07 -9.02
C GLN A 312 27.02 -0.59 -10.20
N ILE A 313 27.53 -0.37 -11.41
CA ILE A 313 27.00 -0.94 -12.66
C ILE A 313 27.06 -2.46 -12.62
N GLU A 314 28.20 -3.03 -12.23
CA GLU A 314 28.39 -4.48 -12.15
C GLU A 314 27.35 -5.14 -11.21
N ILE A 315 27.12 -4.57 -10.02
CA ILE A 315 26.11 -5.07 -9.07
C ILE A 315 24.70 -4.94 -9.63
N ILE A 316 24.36 -3.77 -10.22
CA ILE A 316 23.06 -3.54 -10.84
C ILE A 316 22.79 -4.55 -11.94
N ASP A 317 23.76 -4.77 -12.85
CA ASP A 317 23.63 -5.72 -13.95
C ASP A 317 23.51 -7.16 -13.46
N GLY A 318 24.28 -7.53 -12.45
CA GLY A 318 24.23 -8.84 -11.82
C GLY A 318 22.86 -9.14 -11.21
N ILE A 319 22.27 -8.20 -10.48
CA ILE A 319 20.93 -8.37 -9.91
C ILE A 319 19.88 -8.38 -11.04
N HIS A 320 19.93 -7.43 -11.97
CA HIS A 320 18.98 -7.31 -13.06
C HIS A 320 18.94 -8.58 -13.92
N SER A 321 20.08 -9.17 -14.26
CA SER A 321 20.15 -10.38 -15.08
C SER A 321 19.47 -11.60 -14.44
N ARG A 322 19.47 -11.69 -13.10
CA ARG A 322 18.86 -12.81 -12.35
C ARG A 322 17.41 -12.54 -11.96
N LEU A 323 17.05 -11.29 -11.71
CA LEU A 323 15.76 -10.87 -11.15
C LEU A 323 15.00 -9.90 -12.07
N TRP A 324 15.18 -10.02 -13.37
CA TRP A 324 14.55 -9.11 -14.37
C TRP A 324 13.03 -9.02 -14.27
N SER A 325 12.35 -10.08 -13.80
CA SER A 325 10.88 -10.12 -13.60
C SER A 325 10.43 -9.80 -12.17
N ASP A 326 11.37 -9.60 -11.23
CA ASP A 326 11.03 -9.22 -9.86
C ASP A 326 10.73 -7.73 -9.76
N TYR A 327 9.48 -7.40 -9.40
CA TYR A 327 9.03 -6.01 -9.30
C TYR A 327 9.69 -5.24 -8.13
N GLY A 328 10.19 -5.95 -7.10
CA GLY A 328 10.92 -5.35 -5.98
C GLY A 328 12.32 -4.95 -6.41
N ALA A 329 13.04 -5.86 -7.07
CA ALA A 329 14.35 -5.61 -7.64
C ALA A 329 14.28 -4.51 -8.70
N ASN A 330 13.34 -4.57 -9.64
CA ASN A 330 13.14 -3.54 -10.66
C ASN A 330 12.99 -2.14 -10.05
N TYR A 331 12.15 -2.00 -9.00
CA TYR A 331 11.99 -0.73 -8.30
C TYR A 331 13.33 -0.21 -7.74
N LEU A 332 14.05 -1.06 -7.01
CA LEU A 332 15.29 -0.68 -6.32
C LEU A 332 16.38 -0.29 -7.31
N LEU A 333 16.56 -1.10 -8.36
CA LEU A 333 17.58 -0.84 -9.39
C LEU A 333 17.27 0.44 -10.17
N THR A 334 15.99 0.67 -10.54
CA THR A 334 15.56 1.91 -11.21
C THR A 334 15.85 3.14 -10.36
N SER A 335 15.57 3.06 -9.04
CA SER A 335 15.88 4.13 -8.09
C SER A 335 17.38 4.41 -8.03
N LEU A 336 18.21 3.35 -7.89
CA LEU A 336 19.67 3.46 -7.79
C LEU A 336 20.30 4.03 -9.06
N VAL A 337 19.81 3.65 -10.25
CA VAL A 337 20.25 4.23 -11.53
C VAL A 337 20.04 5.75 -11.54
N GLY A 338 18.87 6.22 -11.12
CA GLY A 338 18.58 7.66 -11.03
C GLY A 338 19.43 8.35 -9.96
N LEU A 339 19.49 7.81 -8.73
CA LEU A 339 20.22 8.40 -7.60
C LEU A 339 21.74 8.44 -7.80
N GLY A 340 22.29 7.46 -8.53
CA GLY A 340 23.71 7.37 -8.90
C GLY A 340 24.06 8.12 -10.19
N SER A 341 23.08 8.71 -10.89
CA SER A 341 23.23 9.32 -12.21
C SER A 341 23.97 8.39 -13.18
N ILE A 342 23.50 7.14 -13.29
CA ILE A 342 24.12 6.07 -14.09
C ILE A 342 23.50 6.10 -15.50
N HIS A 343 24.01 6.99 -16.36
CA HIS A 343 23.51 7.17 -17.74
C HIS A 343 23.66 5.91 -18.58
N GLU A 344 24.66 5.08 -18.30
CA GLU A 344 24.90 3.81 -18.99
C GLU A 344 23.75 2.79 -18.81
N ARG A 345 22.81 3.06 -17.90
CA ARG A 345 21.63 2.19 -17.59
C ARG A 345 20.31 2.94 -17.70
N GLU A 346 20.24 4.03 -18.45
CA GLU A 346 19.00 4.79 -18.68
C GLU A 346 17.88 3.95 -19.31
N GLU A 347 18.22 2.89 -20.07
CA GLU A 347 17.22 2.00 -20.66
C GLU A 347 16.37 1.27 -19.60
N LEU A 348 16.96 0.94 -18.46
CA LEU A 348 16.20 0.37 -17.32
C LEU A 348 15.16 1.38 -16.79
N VAL A 349 15.50 2.68 -16.78
CA VAL A 349 14.57 3.74 -16.36
C VAL A 349 13.45 3.89 -17.40
N ARG A 350 13.76 3.88 -18.69
CA ARG A 350 12.79 3.99 -19.79
C ARG A 350 11.79 2.84 -19.76
N THR A 351 12.30 1.60 -19.64
CA THR A 351 11.49 0.38 -19.54
C THR A 351 10.59 0.42 -18.30
N SER A 352 11.14 0.79 -17.14
CA SER A 352 10.37 0.91 -15.90
C SER A 352 9.29 1.98 -15.96
N LEU A 353 9.52 3.12 -16.63
CA LEU A 353 8.51 4.15 -16.81
C LEU A 353 7.38 3.70 -17.74
N ALA A 354 7.70 2.96 -18.81
CA ALA A 354 6.75 2.44 -19.79
C ALA A 354 5.92 1.26 -19.29
N GLU A 355 6.36 0.58 -18.20
CA GLU A 355 5.67 -0.56 -17.64
C GLU A 355 4.23 -0.21 -17.20
N THR A 356 3.27 -1.08 -17.52
CA THR A 356 1.86 -0.80 -17.25
C THR A 356 1.24 -1.69 -16.17
N LEU A 357 1.88 -2.81 -15.85
CA LEU A 357 1.37 -3.75 -14.84
C LEU A 357 1.33 -3.11 -13.44
N PRO A 358 0.23 -3.27 -12.69
CA PRO A 358 0.04 -2.60 -11.39
C PRO A 358 1.12 -2.85 -10.35
N GLN A 359 1.72 -4.05 -10.34
CA GLN A 359 2.79 -4.42 -9.41
C GLN A 359 4.07 -3.58 -9.60
N TYR A 360 4.27 -3.00 -10.79
CA TYR A 360 5.39 -2.11 -11.08
C TYR A 360 5.09 -0.62 -10.84
N ALA A 361 3.94 -0.28 -10.28
CA ALA A 361 3.57 1.12 -10.07
C ALA A 361 4.63 1.92 -9.28
N LYS A 362 5.25 1.30 -8.26
CA LYS A 362 6.34 1.92 -7.50
C LYS A 362 7.60 2.15 -8.34
N SER A 363 7.93 1.24 -9.27
CA SER A 363 9.06 1.40 -10.20
C SER A 363 8.86 2.60 -11.12
N ARG A 364 7.62 2.86 -11.53
CA ARG A 364 7.28 4.05 -12.32
C ARG A 364 7.47 5.36 -11.54
N VAL A 365 7.26 5.36 -10.22
CA VAL A 365 7.61 6.52 -9.36
C VAL A 365 9.11 6.75 -9.38
N ALA A 366 9.91 5.70 -9.13
CA ALA A 366 11.37 5.79 -9.19
C ALA A 366 11.85 6.25 -10.57
N ALA A 367 11.29 5.69 -11.65
CA ALA A 367 11.62 6.07 -13.03
C ALA A 367 11.28 7.53 -13.34
N ALA A 368 10.15 8.05 -12.86
CA ALA A 368 9.79 9.45 -13.06
C ALA A 368 10.86 10.39 -12.46
N TRP A 369 11.30 10.12 -11.23
CA TRP A 369 12.37 10.90 -10.60
C TRP A 369 13.73 10.67 -11.24
N ALA A 370 14.02 9.44 -11.70
CA ALA A 370 15.24 9.11 -12.42
C ALA A 370 15.33 9.85 -13.77
N CYS A 371 14.21 10.03 -14.50
CA CYS A 371 14.17 10.83 -15.71
C CYS A 371 14.67 12.26 -15.48
N LEU A 372 14.29 12.88 -14.36
CA LEU A 372 14.78 14.21 -14.00
C LEU A 372 16.29 14.22 -13.68
N LYS A 373 16.79 13.17 -13.00
CA LYS A 373 18.20 13.06 -12.62
C LYS A 373 19.14 12.77 -13.79
N LEU A 374 18.61 12.08 -14.81
CA LEU A 374 19.34 11.70 -16.01
C LEU A 374 19.05 12.60 -17.21
N ASP A 375 18.25 13.66 -17.02
CA ASP A 375 17.86 14.62 -18.06
C ASP A 375 17.19 13.97 -19.31
N LEU A 376 16.32 12.98 -19.07
CA LEU A 376 15.62 12.23 -20.12
C LEU A 376 14.42 13.03 -20.70
N ASN A 377 14.69 14.11 -21.41
CA ASN A 377 13.69 15.03 -21.96
C ASN A 377 12.74 14.38 -22.97
N ASP A 378 13.19 13.34 -23.67
CA ASP A 378 12.37 12.55 -24.60
C ASP A 378 11.23 11.77 -23.90
N GLN A 379 11.29 11.57 -22.58
CA GLN A 379 10.25 10.90 -21.78
C GLN A 379 9.11 11.86 -21.35
N LEU A 380 9.19 13.16 -21.61
CA LEU A 380 8.18 14.15 -21.19
C LEU A 380 6.77 13.82 -21.70
N GLY A 381 6.66 13.29 -22.93
CA GLY A 381 5.37 12.85 -23.49
C GLY A 381 4.73 11.73 -22.68
N LEU A 382 5.53 10.73 -22.29
CA LEU A 382 5.07 9.60 -21.48
C LEU A 382 4.71 10.05 -20.06
N LEU A 383 5.52 10.89 -19.41
CA LEU A 383 5.24 11.46 -18.09
C LEU A 383 3.91 12.24 -18.08
N LYS A 384 3.59 13.03 -19.12
CA LYS A 384 2.30 13.72 -19.26
C LYS A 384 1.14 12.73 -19.36
N ASN A 385 1.29 11.67 -20.16
CA ASN A 385 0.27 10.63 -20.30
C ASN A 385 0.03 9.90 -18.97
N ILE A 386 1.08 9.55 -18.24
CA ILE A 386 0.97 8.90 -16.92
C ILE A 386 0.26 9.84 -15.93
N ASN A 387 0.66 11.11 -15.86
CA ASN A 387 0.06 12.10 -14.97
C ASN A 387 -1.45 12.24 -15.17
N THR A 388 -1.94 12.11 -16.40
CA THR A 388 -3.38 12.22 -16.72
C THR A 388 -4.14 10.92 -16.55
N SER A 389 -3.49 9.76 -16.72
CA SER A 389 -4.15 8.44 -16.72
C SER A 389 -4.11 7.72 -15.39
N THR A 390 -3.09 7.93 -14.57
CA THR A 390 -2.94 7.19 -13.30
C THR A 390 -3.89 7.72 -12.22
N GLN A 391 -4.47 6.78 -11.45
CA GLN A 391 -5.25 7.08 -10.25
C GLN A 391 -4.42 6.94 -8.97
N TRP A 392 -3.20 6.37 -9.06
CA TRP A 392 -2.35 6.22 -7.89
C TRP A 392 -1.68 7.54 -7.56
N VAL A 393 -2.10 8.14 -6.44
CA VAL A 393 -1.70 9.50 -6.03
C VAL A 393 -0.19 9.71 -6.00
N PRO A 394 0.65 8.80 -5.41
CA PRO A 394 2.10 8.97 -5.43
C PRO A 394 2.71 9.09 -6.82
N LEU A 395 2.25 8.29 -7.79
CA LEU A 395 2.74 8.33 -9.17
C LEU A 395 2.27 9.61 -9.89
N LYS A 396 1.00 9.94 -9.76
CA LYS A 396 0.43 11.16 -10.36
C LYS A 396 1.16 12.41 -9.85
N TRP A 397 1.34 12.50 -8.54
CA TRP A 397 2.01 13.63 -7.91
C TRP A 397 3.48 13.71 -8.33
N SER A 398 4.21 12.58 -8.35
CA SER A 398 5.61 12.53 -8.81
C SER A 398 5.75 13.02 -10.25
N CYS A 399 4.93 12.52 -11.18
CA CYS A 399 4.94 12.99 -12.57
C CYS A 399 4.66 14.50 -12.67
N SER A 400 3.68 14.99 -11.90
CA SER A 400 3.37 16.44 -11.88
C SER A 400 4.57 17.28 -11.41
N GLN A 401 5.25 16.87 -10.32
CA GLN A 401 6.42 17.61 -9.81
C GLN A 401 7.62 17.53 -10.75
N VAL A 402 7.86 16.38 -11.37
CA VAL A 402 8.94 16.18 -12.33
C VAL A 402 8.70 17.08 -13.55
N LEU A 403 7.49 17.10 -14.12
CA LEU A 403 7.12 17.94 -15.25
C LEU A 403 7.32 19.44 -14.96
N LYS A 404 7.00 19.91 -13.75
CA LYS A 404 7.25 21.30 -13.32
C LYS A 404 8.74 21.67 -13.28
N LYS A 405 9.63 20.69 -13.01
CA LYS A 405 11.08 20.93 -12.94
C LYS A 405 11.77 20.87 -14.30
N PHE A 406 11.15 20.27 -15.30
CA PHE A 406 11.60 20.33 -16.70
C PHE A 406 11.11 21.59 -17.44
N SER A 407 10.11 22.30 -16.87
CA SER A 407 9.56 23.57 -17.42
C SER A 407 10.37 24.75 -16.94
#